data_e1c3333bf5f012b531c34196a21dca6f
#
_entry.id   e1c3333bf5f012b531c34196a21dca6f
#
_cell.length_a   1.000
_cell.length_b   1.000
_cell.length_c   1.000
_cell.angle_alpha   90.00
_cell.angle_beta   90.00
_cell.angle_gamma   90.00
#
_symmetry.space_group_name_H-M   'P 1'
#
loop_
_entity.id
_entity.type
_entity.pdbx_description
1 polymer ?
#
loop_
_entity_poly.entity_id
_entity_poly.type
_entity_poly.pdbx_seq_one_letter_code
_entity_poly.pdbx_strand_id
1 'polypeptide(L)'
;MIKFDLNNRVAIVTGGAQGFGLAITERFIESGAKVVIWDIDEGEAKKALEKVNSENLTYQIVDVSNYETINSKLSEVEKSHGKIDIFINNAGVAGMNTTVAEYPIEEWNKVINLNLNAVFYCCKAVVPFMAKNDYGRIVNIASIAGKEGNPNASAYSTSKAGVIGLTKSLGKELAQKNIAVNCVTPAAAKTRIFDQMTE
;
A
#
# COMPACT_ATOMS: atom_id res chain seq x y z
N MET A 1 23.30 -11.36 6.55
CA MET A 1 22.04 -10.70 6.13
C MET A 1 22.18 -9.21 6.45
N ILE A 2 21.86 -8.33 5.50
CA ILE A 2 21.86 -6.87 5.76
C ILE A 2 20.75 -6.57 6.75
N LYS A 3 21.08 -5.94 7.88
CA LYS A 3 20.10 -5.46 8.86
C LYS A 3 19.80 -3.99 8.56
N PHE A 4 18.53 -3.67 8.38
CA PHE A 4 18.05 -2.30 8.39
C PHE A 4 17.54 -1.98 9.79
N ASP A 5 17.87 -0.81 10.30
CA ASP A 5 17.40 -0.34 11.61
C ASP A 5 16.15 0.53 11.44
N LEU A 6 15.03 0.01 11.86
CA LEU A 6 13.74 0.71 11.92
C LEU A 6 13.27 0.89 13.37
N ASN A 7 14.18 0.80 14.35
CA ASN A 7 13.82 1.03 15.75
C ASN A 7 13.14 2.39 15.92
N ASN A 8 12.10 2.42 16.75
CA ASN A 8 11.25 3.59 16.99
C ASN A 8 10.53 4.14 15.75
N ARG A 9 10.47 3.43 14.63
CA ARG A 9 9.64 3.80 13.49
C ARG A 9 8.25 3.19 13.59
N VAL A 10 7.25 3.97 13.17
CA VAL A 10 5.85 3.55 13.07
C VAL A 10 5.49 3.43 11.61
N ALA A 11 5.11 2.24 11.18
CA ALA A 11 4.78 1.93 9.80
C ALA A 11 3.32 1.49 9.67
N ILE A 12 2.67 1.93 8.60
CA ILE A 12 1.36 1.43 8.17
C ILE A 12 1.55 0.68 6.86
N VAL A 13 0.98 -0.52 6.75
CA VAL A 13 1.02 -1.36 5.55
C VAL A 13 -0.40 -1.68 5.12
N THR A 14 -0.85 -1.15 3.97
CA THR A 14 -2.17 -1.46 3.43
C THR A 14 -2.15 -2.82 2.71
N GLY A 15 -3.21 -3.64 2.89
CA GLY A 15 -3.20 -5.04 2.46
C GLY A 15 -2.07 -5.82 3.12
N GLY A 16 -1.76 -5.49 4.38
CA GLY A 16 -0.60 -6.00 5.12
C GLY A 16 -0.77 -7.40 5.67
N ALA A 17 -1.95 -7.99 5.56
CA ALA A 17 -2.25 -9.30 6.11
C ALA A 17 -1.80 -10.48 5.23
N GLN A 18 -1.49 -10.24 3.95
CA GLN A 18 -1.22 -11.28 2.96
C GLN A 18 -0.13 -10.89 1.96
N GLY A 19 0.41 -11.88 1.23
CA GLY A 19 1.29 -11.68 0.08
C GLY A 19 2.48 -10.77 0.35
N PHE A 20 2.71 -9.80 -0.53
CA PHE A 20 3.78 -8.81 -0.36
C PHE A 20 3.60 -7.97 0.90
N GLY A 21 2.36 -7.58 1.21
CA GLY A 21 2.07 -6.79 2.40
C GLY A 21 2.51 -7.50 3.69
N LEU A 22 2.22 -8.79 3.81
CA LEU A 22 2.65 -9.58 4.96
C LEU A 22 4.17 -9.74 5.01
N ALA A 23 4.82 -10.01 3.89
CA ALA A 23 6.29 -10.10 3.84
C ALA A 23 6.97 -8.78 4.23
N ILE A 24 6.40 -7.64 3.82
CA ILE A 24 6.86 -6.30 4.24
C ILE A 24 6.64 -6.13 5.74
N THR A 25 5.47 -6.49 6.25
CA THR A 25 5.12 -6.44 7.68
C THR A 25 6.11 -7.25 8.52
N GLU A 26 6.35 -8.52 8.16
CA GLU A 26 7.31 -9.39 8.83
C GLU A 26 8.71 -8.76 8.84
N ARG A 27 9.15 -8.27 7.69
CA ARG A 27 10.48 -7.66 7.55
C ARG A 27 10.64 -6.38 8.36
N PHE A 28 9.59 -5.56 8.47
CA PHE A 28 9.62 -4.33 9.27
C PHE A 28 9.65 -4.63 10.76
N ILE A 29 8.89 -5.62 11.21
CA ILE A 29 8.95 -6.12 12.61
C ILE A 29 10.34 -6.64 12.95
N GLU A 30 10.94 -7.49 12.09
CA GLU A 30 12.31 -7.98 12.25
C GLU A 30 13.35 -6.85 12.31
N SER A 31 13.06 -5.71 11.68
CA SER A 31 13.91 -4.52 11.64
C SER A 31 13.65 -3.55 12.81
N GLY A 32 12.73 -3.90 13.74
CA GLY A 32 12.46 -3.15 14.96
C GLY A 32 11.36 -2.08 14.86
N ALA A 33 10.62 -2.02 13.75
CA ALA A 33 9.49 -1.10 13.60
C ALA A 33 8.28 -1.56 14.41
N LYS A 34 7.44 -0.58 14.79
CA LYS A 34 6.04 -0.83 15.14
C LYS A 34 5.22 -0.80 13.84
N VAL A 35 4.41 -1.83 13.60
CA VAL A 35 3.65 -1.95 12.36
C VAL A 35 2.16 -2.02 12.65
N VAL A 36 1.38 -1.24 11.90
CA VAL A 36 -0.08 -1.32 11.88
C VAL A 36 -0.51 -1.85 10.51
N ILE A 37 -1.05 -3.05 10.47
CA ILE A 37 -1.67 -3.59 9.26
C ILE A 37 -3.00 -2.87 9.04
N TRP A 38 -3.23 -2.36 7.83
CA TRP A 38 -4.53 -1.97 7.33
C TRP A 38 -5.02 -3.01 6.33
N ASP A 39 -6.08 -3.69 6.64
CA ASP A 39 -6.67 -4.68 5.75
C ASP A 39 -8.20 -4.60 5.84
N ILE A 40 -8.90 -5.04 4.82
CA ILE A 40 -10.36 -5.14 4.84
C ILE A 40 -10.83 -6.48 5.44
N ASP A 41 -9.95 -7.49 5.41
CA ASP A 41 -10.22 -8.84 5.90
C ASP A 41 -9.69 -9.02 7.33
N GLU A 42 -10.61 -8.98 8.30
CA GLU A 42 -10.28 -9.17 9.71
C GLU A 42 -9.72 -10.58 10.01
N GLY A 43 -10.22 -11.59 9.30
CA GLY A 43 -9.76 -12.98 9.49
C GLY A 43 -8.30 -13.14 9.10
N GLU A 44 -7.91 -12.59 7.96
CA GLU A 44 -6.52 -12.63 7.51
C GLU A 44 -5.62 -11.73 8.39
N ALA A 45 -6.12 -10.58 8.85
CA ALA A 45 -5.38 -9.74 9.78
C ALA A 45 -5.08 -10.45 11.10
N LYS A 46 -6.04 -11.18 11.67
CA LYS A 46 -5.85 -12.00 12.88
C LYS A 46 -4.83 -13.12 12.66
N LYS A 47 -4.91 -13.83 11.54
CA LYS A 47 -3.93 -14.87 11.19
C LYS A 47 -2.52 -14.29 11.04
N ALA A 48 -2.39 -13.10 10.46
CA ALA A 48 -1.10 -12.42 10.34
C ALA A 48 -0.51 -12.09 11.72
N LEU A 49 -1.34 -11.59 12.66
CA LEU A 49 -0.90 -11.36 14.04
C LEU A 49 -0.41 -12.63 14.73
N GLU A 50 -1.18 -13.70 14.63
CA GLU A 50 -0.82 -15.00 15.22
C GLU A 50 0.50 -15.53 14.63
N LYS A 51 0.66 -15.43 13.31
CA LYS A 51 1.86 -15.88 12.60
C LYS A 51 3.12 -15.10 12.99
N VAL A 52 3.02 -13.78 13.01
CA VAL A 52 4.16 -12.89 13.31
C VAL A 52 4.47 -12.87 14.80
N ASN A 53 3.47 -13.00 15.64
CA ASN A 53 3.55 -13.09 17.10
C ASN A 53 4.48 -12.04 17.73
N SER A 54 4.20 -10.76 17.48
CA SER A 54 5.00 -9.64 17.97
C SER A 54 4.14 -8.58 18.64
N GLU A 55 4.58 -8.07 19.78
CA GLU A 55 3.94 -6.95 20.49
C GLU A 55 3.97 -5.64 19.67
N ASN A 56 4.88 -5.54 18.72
CA ASN A 56 5.01 -4.39 17.83
C ASN A 56 4.08 -4.46 16.61
N LEU A 57 3.24 -5.49 16.48
CA LEU A 57 2.29 -5.64 15.40
C LEU A 57 0.86 -5.44 15.89
N THR A 58 0.13 -4.55 15.24
CA THR A 58 -1.31 -4.34 15.42
C THR A 58 -2.02 -4.29 14.07
N TYR A 59 -3.35 -4.30 14.07
CA TYR A 59 -4.13 -4.10 12.84
C TYR A 59 -5.32 -3.18 13.06
N GLN A 60 -5.79 -2.62 11.96
CA GLN A 60 -7.08 -1.92 11.87
C GLN A 60 -7.80 -2.40 10.62
N ILE A 61 -9.12 -2.54 10.71
CA ILE A 61 -9.95 -2.85 9.54
C ILE A 61 -10.22 -1.54 8.81
N VAL A 62 -9.69 -1.47 7.58
CA VAL A 62 -9.72 -0.24 6.78
C VAL A 62 -10.01 -0.56 5.32
N ASP A 63 -11.09 0.00 4.81
CA ASP A 63 -11.29 0.11 3.37
C ASP A 63 -10.57 1.37 2.86
N VAL A 64 -9.45 1.18 2.18
CA VAL A 64 -8.64 2.27 1.64
C VAL A 64 -9.29 3.00 0.46
N SER A 65 -10.42 2.53 -0.06
CA SER A 65 -11.24 3.25 -1.04
C SER A 65 -12.12 4.33 -0.42
N ASN A 66 -12.21 4.38 0.91
CA ASN A 66 -12.98 5.36 1.66
C ASN A 66 -12.06 6.38 2.35
N TYR A 67 -12.05 7.62 1.82
CA TYR A 67 -11.16 8.69 2.29
C TYR A 67 -11.42 9.11 3.75
N GLU A 68 -12.68 9.14 4.19
CA GLU A 68 -13.03 9.55 5.56
C GLU A 68 -12.58 8.50 6.58
N THR A 69 -12.71 7.22 6.25
CA THR A 69 -12.19 6.12 7.06
C THR A 69 -10.66 6.22 7.20
N ILE A 70 -9.94 6.51 6.12
CA ILE A 70 -8.48 6.70 6.15
C ILE A 70 -8.08 7.78 7.15
N ASN A 71 -8.70 8.96 7.09
CA ASN A 71 -8.38 10.08 7.99
C ASN A 71 -8.63 9.75 9.46
N SER A 72 -9.77 9.11 9.75
CA SER A 72 -10.08 8.64 11.11
C SER A 72 -9.04 7.67 11.62
N LYS A 73 -8.65 6.69 10.81
CA LYS A 73 -7.69 5.65 11.20
C LYS A 73 -6.26 6.15 11.34
N LEU A 74 -5.83 7.10 10.52
CA LEU A 74 -4.54 7.79 10.72
C LEU A 74 -4.49 8.52 12.06
N SER A 75 -5.58 9.20 12.43
CA SER A 75 -5.67 9.90 13.71
C SER A 75 -5.61 8.94 14.90
N GLU A 76 -6.21 7.76 14.79
CA GLU A 76 -6.11 6.70 15.81
C GLU A 76 -4.66 6.21 15.94
N VAL A 77 -3.94 5.99 14.82
CA VAL A 77 -2.54 5.57 14.82
C VAL A 77 -1.65 6.67 15.43
N GLU A 78 -1.84 7.94 15.03
CA GLU A 78 -1.09 9.05 15.63
C GLU A 78 -1.32 9.13 17.15
N LYS A 79 -2.57 9.01 17.60
CA LYS A 79 -2.90 9.02 19.03
C LYS A 79 -2.24 7.88 19.80
N SER A 80 -2.17 6.69 19.22
CA SER A 80 -1.62 5.49 19.90
C SER A 80 -0.10 5.42 19.88
N HIS A 81 0.54 5.92 18.82
CA HIS A 81 1.97 5.77 18.58
C HIS A 81 2.74 7.11 18.56
N GLY A 82 2.04 8.25 18.57
CA GLY A 82 2.62 9.59 18.60
C GLY A 82 3.06 10.11 17.22
N LYS A 83 3.18 9.25 16.20
CA LYS A 83 3.67 9.60 14.86
C LYS A 83 3.35 8.53 13.83
N ILE A 84 3.57 8.88 12.55
CA ILE A 84 3.53 7.95 11.40
C ILE A 84 4.78 8.24 10.56
N ASP A 85 5.73 7.30 10.55
CA ASP A 85 7.02 7.47 9.86
C ASP A 85 7.01 6.86 8.45
N ILE A 86 6.33 5.72 8.27
CA ILE A 86 6.37 4.92 7.04
C ILE A 86 4.95 4.57 6.62
N PHE A 87 4.66 4.71 5.33
CA PHE A 87 3.38 4.32 4.75
C PHE A 87 3.58 3.51 3.47
N ILE A 88 3.08 2.29 3.46
CA ILE A 88 3.19 1.37 2.32
C ILE A 88 1.81 1.21 1.69
N ASN A 89 1.62 1.77 0.52
CA ASN A 89 0.46 1.55 -0.33
C ASN A 89 0.65 0.23 -1.11
N ASN A 90 0.17 -0.86 -0.54
CA ASN A 90 0.29 -2.19 -1.12
C ASN A 90 -1.05 -2.81 -1.51
N ALA A 91 -2.16 -2.43 -0.87
CA ALA A 91 -3.49 -2.93 -1.22
C ALA A 91 -3.79 -2.77 -2.72
N GLY A 92 -4.38 -3.80 -3.33
CA GLY A 92 -4.74 -3.77 -4.74
C GLY A 92 -5.25 -5.11 -5.25
N VAL A 93 -5.82 -5.08 -6.45
CA VAL A 93 -6.37 -6.25 -7.16
C VAL A 93 -5.88 -6.30 -8.60
N ALA A 94 -5.87 -7.49 -9.21
CA ALA A 94 -5.51 -7.64 -10.62
C ALA A 94 -6.61 -7.13 -11.56
N GLY A 95 -7.86 -7.34 -11.18
CA GLY A 95 -9.01 -7.15 -12.07
C GLY A 95 -9.18 -8.29 -13.06
N MET A 96 -10.12 -8.13 -13.98
CA MET A 96 -10.38 -9.13 -15.03
C MET A 96 -9.27 -9.16 -16.07
N ASN A 97 -9.06 -10.34 -16.65
CA ASN A 97 -8.15 -10.57 -17.77
C ASN A 97 -8.95 -10.68 -19.06
N THR A 98 -9.13 -9.57 -19.78
CA THR A 98 -9.91 -9.50 -21.03
C THR A 98 -9.48 -8.33 -21.89
N THR A 99 -9.87 -8.33 -23.18
CA THR A 99 -9.52 -7.26 -24.12
C THR A 99 -10.16 -5.92 -23.73
N VAL A 100 -9.58 -4.81 -24.16
CA VAL A 100 -10.14 -3.46 -23.92
C VAL A 100 -11.56 -3.34 -24.43
N ALA A 101 -11.86 -3.94 -25.60
CA ALA A 101 -13.17 -3.86 -26.21
C ALA A 101 -14.27 -4.56 -25.39
N GLU A 102 -13.89 -5.57 -24.62
CA GLU A 102 -14.80 -6.41 -23.83
C GLU A 102 -14.73 -6.11 -22.33
N TYR A 103 -13.86 -5.18 -21.92
CA TYR A 103 -13.65 -4.90 -20.49
C TYR A 103 -14.89 -4.21 -19.89
N PRO A 104 -15.56 -4.82 -18.89
CA PRO A 104 -16.73 -4.21 -18.26
C PRO A 104 -16.35 -2.90 -17.55
N ILE A 105 -17.15 -1.86 -17.75
CA ILE A 105 -16.90 -0.53 -17.20
C ILE A 105 -16.88 -0.58 -15.65
N GLU A 106 -17.75 -1.36 -15.05
CA GLU A 106 -17.83 -1.52 -13.60
C GLU A 106 -16.55 -2.14 -13.02
N GLU A 107 -16.00 -3.16 -13.69
CA GLU A 107 -14.75 -3.80 -13.27
C GLU A 107 -13.55 -2.86 -13.47
N TRP A 108 -13.53 -2.11 -14.57
CA TRP A 108 -12.55 -1.04 -14.76
C TRP A 108 -12.57 -0.06 -13.60
N ASN A 109 -13.76 0.46 -13.25
CA ASN A 109 -13.92 1.43 -12.18
C ASN A 109 -13.48 0.87 -10.82
N LYS A 110 -13.77 -0.39 -10.51
CA LYS A 110 -13.31 -1.06 -9.29
C LYS A 110 -11.78 -1.10 -9.20
N VAL A 111 -11.11 -1.52 -10.29
CA VAL A 111 -9.65 -1.60 -10.33
C VAL A 111 -9.02 -0.22 -10.19
N ILE A 112 -9.51 0.78 -10.93
CA ILE A 112 -9.00 2.16 -10.84
C ILE A 112 -9.24 2.73 -9.44
N ASN A 113 -10.41 2.50 -8.86
CA ASN A 113 -10.73 3.02 -7.54
C ASN A 113 -9.79 2.45 -6.47
N LEU A 114 -9.57 1.15 -6.44
CA LEU A 114 -8.72 0.53 -5.43
C LEU A 114 -7.22 0.73 -5.69
N ASN A 115 -6.78 0.53 -6.95
CA ASN A 115 -5.35 0.51 -7.25
C ASN A 115 -4.74 1.90 -7.44
N LEU A 116 -5.55 2.92 -7.74
CA LEU A 116 -5.08 4.28 -8.03
C LEU A 116 -5.69 5.32 -7.11
N ASN A 117 -7.02 5.44 -7.05
CA ASN A 117 -7.67 6.47 -6.23
C ASN A 117 -7.37 6.25 -4.74
N ALA A 118 -7.40 5.02 -4.26
CA ALA A 118 -7.07 4.71 -2.87
C ALA A 118 -5.61 5.06 -2.52
N VAL A 119 -4.67 4.83 -3.44
CA VAL A 119 -3.26 5.26 -3.25
C VAL A 119 -3.17 6.77 -3.13
N PHE A 120 -3.89 7.51 -3.98
CA PHE A 120 -3.97 8.97 -3.88
C PHE A 120 -4.60 9.40 -2.54
N TYR A 121 -5.70 8.77 -2.12
CA TYR A 121 -6.35 9.10 -0.85
C TYR A 121 -5.42 8.88 0.35
N CYS A 122 -4.74 7.75 0.39
CA CYS A 122 -3.76 7.44 1.44
C CYS A 122 -2.60 8.45 1.45
N CYS A 123 -2.01 8.75 0.28
CA CYS A 123 -0.95 9.75 0.16
C CYS A 123 -1.42 11.13 0.63
N LYS A 124 -2.59 11.59 0.16
CA LYS A 124 -3.19 12.87 0.54
C LYS A 124 -3.40 12.96 2.06
N ALA A 125 -3.90 11.89 2.65
CA ALA A 125 -4.23 11.87 4.08
C ALA A 125 -2.99 11.77 4.98
N VAL A 126 -1.95 10.98 4.60
CA VAL A 126 -0.80 10.74 5.48
C VAL A 126 0.24 11.87 5.45
N VAL A 127 0.37 12.59 4.33
CA VAL A 127 1.37 13.67 4.18
C VAL A 127 1.31 14.72 5.29
N PRO A 128 0.14 15.23 5.73
CA PRO A 128 0.08 16.19 6.84
C PRO A 128 0.68 15.65 8.16
N PHE A 129 0.45 14.37 8.48
CA PHE A 129 1.02 13.73 9.67
C PHE A 129 2.55 13.62 9.60
N MET A 130 3.08 13.27 8.44
CA MET A 130 4.52 13.21 8.20
C MET A 130 5.16 14.60 8.20
N ALA A 131 4.50 15.59 7.62
CA ALA A 131 4.98 16.97 7.57
C ALA A 131 5.09 17.61 8.95
N LYS A 132 4.19 17.27 9.88
CA LYS A 132 4.20 17.74 11.27
C LYS A 132 5.48 17.33 12.01
N ASN A 133 6.04 16.16 11.68
CA ASN A 133 7.23 15.60 12.30
C ASN A 133 8.50 15.78 11.42
N ASP A 134 8.38 16.46 10.28
CA ASP A 134 9.41 16.60 9.25
C ASP A 134 10.12 15.25 8.93
N TYR A 135 9.35 14.19 8.86
CA TYR A 135 9.85 12.88 8.49
C TYR A 135 8.75 12.03 7.85
N GLY A 136 9.05 11.41 6.71
CA GLY A 136 8.14 10.47 6.07
C GLY A 136 8.81 9.61 5.01
N ARG A 137 8.36 8.36 4.91
CA ARG A 137 8.76 7.42 3.86
C ARG A 137 7.52 6.76 3.29
N ILE A 138 7.13 7.17 2.09
CA ILE A 138 5.98 6.60 1.37
C ILE A 138 6.52 5.69 0.27
N VAL A 139 6.02 4.46 0.23
CA VAL A 139 6.32 3.50 -0.84
C VAL A 139 5.03 2.99 -1.44
N ASN A 140 4.87 3.21 -2.73
CA ASN A 140 3.72 2.75 -3.50
C ASN A 140 4.09 1.47 -4.27
N ILE A 141 3.33 0.40 -4.09
CA ILE A 141 3.53 -0.85 -4.84
C ILE A 141 2.84 -0.72 -6.20
N ALA A 142 3.63 -0.36 -7.19
CA ALA A 142 3.21 -0.32 -8.59
C ALA A 142 3.37 -1.71 -9.24
N SER A 143 3.77 -1.79 -10.49
CA SER A 143 4.05 -3.02 -11.22
C SER A 143 4.87 -2.72 -12.47
N ILE A 144 5.60 -3.70 -12.99
CA ILE A 144 6.19 -3.63 -14.33
C ILE A 144 5.11 -3.41 -15.39
N ALA A 145 3.90 -3.96 -15.20
CA ALA A 145 2.75 -3.74 -16.07
C ALA A 145 2.37 -2.25 -16.20
N GLY A 146 2.68 -1.41 -15.20
CA GLY A 146 2.49 0.04 -15.29
C GLY A 146 3.55 0.75 -16.14
N LYS A 147 4.63 0.08 -16.49
CA LYS A 147 5.69 0.60 -17.38
C LYS A 147 5.54 0.11 -18.81
N GLU A 148 5.19 -1.14 -18.98
CA GLU A 148 5.21 -1.84 -20.28
C GLU A 148 3.81 -2.05 -20.86
N GLY A 149 2.78 -2.13 -19.98
CA GLY A 149 1.46 -2.59 -20.35
C GLY A 149 1.42 -4.11 -20.52
N ASN A 150 0.34 -4.75 -20.07
CA ASN A 150 0.12 -6.18 -20.32
C ASN A 150 -1.13 -6.36 -21.15
N PRO A 151 -1.09 -7.18 -22.22
CA PRO A 151 -2.30 -7.58 -22.94
C PRO A 151 -3.35 -8.12 -21.97
N ASN A 152 -4.61 -7.83 -22.23
CA ASN A 152 -5.77 -8.26 -21.44
C ASN A 152 -5.83 -7.74 -19.98
N ALA A 153 -4.89 -6.92 -19.54
CA ALA A 153 -4.83 -6.35 -18.20
C ALA A 153 -4.84 -4.81 -18.22
N SER A 154 -5.68 -4.22 -19.08
CA SER A 154 -5.66 -2.77 -19.34
C SER A 154 -5.95 -1.92 -18.09
N ALA A 155 -6.96 -2.26 -17.28
CA ALA A 155 -7.29 -1.53 -16.07
C ALA A 155 -6.15 -1.60 -15.04
N TYR A 156 -5.57 -2.79 -14.83
CA TYR A 156 -4.42 -2.98 -13.96
C TYR A 156 -3.21 -2.17 -14.41
N SER A 157 -2.81 -2.32 -15.68
CA SER A 157 -1.67 -1.60 -16.26
C SER A 157 -1.84 -0.08 -16.16
N THR A 158 -3.02 0.43 -16.51
CA THR A 158 -3.35 1.85 -16.39
C THR A 158 -3.29 2.34 -14.96
N SER A 159 -3.87 1.59 -14.01
CA SER A 159 -3.82 1.96 -12.59
C SER A 159 -2.39 2.03 -12.07
N LYS A 160 -1.54 1.06 -12.42
CA LYS A 160 -0.15 1.01 -11.97
C LYS A 160 0.74 2.07 -12.66
N ALA A 161 0.45 2.42 -13.92
CA ALA A 161 1.07 3.58 -14.58
C ALA A 161 0.70 4.89 -13.88
N GLY A 162 -0.57 5.05 -13.50
CA GLY A 162 -1.05 6.20 -12.71
C GLY A 162 -0.33 6.33 -11.37
N VAL A 163 -0.12 5.23 -10.66
CA VAL A 163 0.64 5.20 -9.38
C VAL A 163 2.09 5.67 -9.59
N ILE A 164 2.74 5.29 -10.68
CA ILE A 164 4.09 5.76 -11.01
C ILE A 164 4.10 7.28 -11.24
N GLY A 165 3.12 7.79 -11.99
CA GLY A 165 2.94 9.23 -12.22
C GLY A 165 2.71 10.01 -10.93
N LEU A 166 1.77 9.57 -10.10
CA LEU A 166 1.47 10.13 -8.79
C LEU A 166 2.71 10.18 -7.89
N THR A 167 3.47 9.09 -7.84
CA THR A 167 4.71 9.01 -7.04
C THR A 167 5.72 10.07 -7.45
N LYS A 168 5.92 10.27 -8.76
CA LYS A 168 6.84 11.27 -9.29
C LYS A 168 6.39 12.70 -8.96
N SER A 169 5.09 13.00 -9.09
CA SER A 169 4.53 14.32 -8.74
C SER A 169 4.71 14.60 -7.27
N LEU A 170 4.23 13.72 -6.41
CA LEU A 170 4.28 13.91 -4.96
C LEU A 170 5.72 13.99 -4.43
N GLY A 171 6.62 13.16 -4.98
CA GLY A 171 8.04 13.22 -4.63
C GLY A 171 8.69 14.56 -4.94
N LYS A 172 8.31 15.22 -6.06
CA LYS A 172 8.76 16.58 -6.40
C LYS A 172 8.14 17.64 -5.50
N GLU A 173 6.86 17.55 -5.19
CA GLU A 173 6.15 18.45 -4.28
C GLU A 173 6.78 18.47 -2.88
N LEU A 174 7.27 17.32 -2.42
CA LEU A 174 7.85 17.14 -1.09
C LEU A 174 9.39 17.23 -1.07
N ALA A 175 10.03 17.60 -2.17
CA ALA A 175 11.50 17.59 -2.32
C ALA A 175 12.26 18.48 -1.30
N GLN A 176 11.60 19.50 -0.74
CA GLN A 176 12.17 20.39 0.27
C GLN A 176 11.89 19.93 1.71
N LYS A 177 11.24 18.79 1.89
CA LYS A 177 10.91 18.18 3.18
C LYS A 177 11.67 16.87 3.37
N ASN A 178 11.86 16.45 4.60
CA ASN A 178 12.42 15.12 4.89
C ASN A 178 11.37 14.00 4.66
N ILE A 179 10.62 14.10 3.56
CA ILE A 179 9.61 13.12 3.16
C ILE A 179 9.98 12.57 1.78
N ALA A 180 10.34 11.29 1.73
CA ALA A 180 10.65 10.61 0.47
C ALA A 180 9.46 9.78 -0.01
N VAL A 181 9.14 9.91 -1.31
CA VAL A 181 8.07 9.17 -1.96
C VAL A 181 8.65 8.35 -3.10
N ASN A 182 8.51 7.05 -3.03
CA ASN A 182 9.04 6.11 -4.00
C ASN A 182 7.97 5.10 -4.44
N CYS A 183 8.20 4.46 -5.58
CA CYS A 183 7.45 3.26 -5.95
C CYS A 183 8.38 2.10 -6.29
N VAL A 184 7.86 0.90 -6.08
CA VAL A 184 8.49 -0.35 -6.51
C VAL A 184 7.64 -0.93 -7.64
N THR A 185 8.28 -1.44 -8.68
CA THR A 185 7.60 -2.03 -9.86
C THR A 185 7.96 -3.52 -9.96
N PRO A 186 7.39 -4.39 -9.08
CA PRO A 186 7.65 -5.81 -9.15
C PRO A 186 7.25 -6.37 -10.52
N ALA A 187 8.00 -7.38 -11.00
CA ALA A 187 7.61 -8.17 -12.16
C ALA A 187 6.58 -9.23 -11.75
N ALA A 188 6.93 -10.50 -11.80
CA ALA A 188 6.05 -11.58 -11.36
C ALA A 188 6.45 -12.05 -9.95
N ALA A 189 5.47 -12.19 -9.07
CA ALA A 189 5.65 -12.89 -7.81
C ALA A 189 4.42 -13.74 -7.53
N LYS A 190 4.64 -14.99 -7.11
CA LYS A 190 3.56 -15.91 -6.78
C LYS A 190 2.86 -15.44 -5.51
N THR A 191 1.80 -14.66 -5.68
CA THR A 191 0.93 -14.15 -4.61
C THR A 191 -0.52 -14.38 -5.00
N ARG A 192 -1.49 -14.17 -4.09
CA ARG A 192 -2.94 -14.28 -4.39
C ARG A 192 -3.41 -13.43 -5.58
N ILE A 193 -2.68 -12.38 -5.96
CA ILE A 193 -2.98 -11.64 -7.19
C ILE A 193 -2.85 -12.54 -8.43
N PHE A 194 -1.92 -13.51 -8.41
CA PHE A 194 -1.79 -14.51 -9.48
C PHE A 194 -3.00 -15.44 -9.57
N ASP A 195 -3.58 -15.79 -8.43
CA ASP A 195 -4.75 -16.68 -8.37
C ASP A 195 -6.04 -15.99 -8.89
N GLN A 196 -6.01 -14.65 -9.02
CA GLN A 196 -7.09 -13.85 -9.61
C GLN A 196 -6.99 -13.73 -11.15
N MET A 197 -5.86 -14.14 -11.73
CA MET A 197 -5.67 -14.13 -13.18
C MET A 197 -6.14 -15.49 -13.71
N THR A 198 -7.20 -15.47 -14.53
CA THR A 198 -7.60 -16.65 -15.30
C THR A 198 -6.52 -16.99 -16.34
N GLU A 199 -6.31 -18.29 -16.57
CA GLU A 199 -5.41 -18.81 -17.60
C GLU A 199 -5.76 -18.30 -19.00
#